data_31e3b18ccdd48ecc34d49a931eef4909
#
_entry.id   31e3b18ccdd48ecc34d49a931eef4909
#
_cell.length_a   1.000
_cell.length_b   1.000
_cell.length_c   1.000
_cell.angle_alpha   90.00
_cell.angle_beta   90.00
_cell.angle_gamma   90.00
#
_symmetry.space_group_name_H-M   'P 1'
#
loop_
_entity.id
_entity.type
_entity.pdbx_description
1 polymer ?
#
loop_
_entity_poly.entity_id
_entity_poly.type
_entity_poly.pdbx_seq_one_letter_code
_entity_poly.pdbx_strand_id
1 'polypeptide(L)'
;RRKYAEEESQNVEELSVPTLPPPPEPDLNGLRRVQDHVEYLLELVEPLKPFGMSVLEAWNQVICEDIDSMINVPPNSTSKVAGYAVRATDLWQNDQVVESLQLATGTEHLGIGQAVPVDVGEVVPRGTTAVLPYSYATVSGDRIEIIQEVAEGEYLRAAGEHLAVGDRLLSEGEVITDRSVGMLAAAGIDKVLVRPRPRVVVVSSGADLVEPGESVGYGESTDANSFLISAAARAAGATVFRVAVHSNDKQELKQAITDQLIRADLVISTTGGRREEYEAVAEAMSELGLVD
;
A
#
# COMPACT_ATOMS: atom_id res chain seq x y z
N ARG A 1 40.77 15.81 -42.95
CA ARG A 1 39.98 16.92 -42.32
C ARG A 1 38.65 17.23 -43.00
N ARG A 2 38.21 16.51 -44.02
CA ARG A 2 36.90 16.68 -44.69
C ARG A 2 35.90 15.55 -44.50
N LYS A 3 36.22 14.52 -43.70
CA LYS A 3 35.37 13.35 -43.40
C LYS A 3 34.71 13.39 -42.02
N TYR A 4 35.03 14.36 -41.18
CA TYR A 4 34.45 14.52 -39.83
C TYR A 4 33.43 15.65 -39.74
N ALA A 5 33.14 16.38 -40.84
CA ALA A 5 32.17 17.47 -40.85
C ALA A 5 30.80 17.11 -41.45
N GLU A 6 30.61 15.87 -41.94
CA GLU A 6 29.34 15.42 -42.54
C GLU A 6 28.53 14.45 -41.61
N GLU A 7 29.09 14.04 -40.49
CA GLU A 7 28.39 13.18 -39.50
C GLU A 7 27.73 13.93 -38.32
N GLU A 8 27.98 15.25 -38.20
CA GLU A 8 27.36 16.07 -37.11
C GLU A 8 26.04 16.75 -37.50
N SER A 9 25.53 16.54 -38.72
CA SER A 9 24.28 17.23 -39.15
C SER A 9 23.05 16.31 -39.28
N GLN A 10 23.07 15.11 -38.70
CA GLN A 10 21.93 14.16 -38.74
C GLN A 10 21.44 13.67 -37.40
N ASN A 11 21.51 14.46 -36.35
CA ASN A 11 20.79 14.14 -35.11
C ASN A 11 20.34 15.39 -34.35
N VAL A 12 19.67 16.30 -35.06
CA VAL A 12 18.70 17.16 -34.41
C VAL A 12 17.39 16.39 -34.45
N GLU A 13 17.16 15.54 -33.46
CA GLU A 13 15.79 15.16 -33.10
C GLU A 13 15.05 16.50 -32.94
N GLU A 14 14.12 16.77 -33.87
CA GLU A 14 13.14 17.82 -33.67
C GLU A 14 12.49 17.49 -32.31
N LEU A 15 12.86 18.25 -31.29
CA LEU A 15 12.15 18.27 -30.03
C LEU A 15 10.71 18.64 -30.37
N SER A 16 9.86 17.66 -30.57
CA SER A 16 8.45 17.89 -30.80
C SER A 16 7.94 18.67 -29.59
N VAL A 17 7.50 19.88 -29.82
CA VAL A 17 6.85 20.69 -28.79
C VAL A 17 5.68 19.84 -28.29
N PRO A 18 5.63 19.50 -27.02
CA PRO A 18 4.52 18.70 -26.51
C PRO A 18 3.22 19.46 -26.79
N THR A 19 2.29 18.80 -27.47
CA THR A 19 0.97 19.34 -27.75
C THR A 19 -0.05 18.54 -26.94
N LEU A 20 -1.05 19.23 -26.39
CA LEU A 20 -2.17 18.56 -25.77
C LEU A 20 -2.97 17.79 -26.84
N PRO A 21 -3.54 16.62 -26.53
CA PRO A 21 -4.49 15.97 -27.43
C PRO A 21 -5.71 16.88 -27.65
N PRO A 22 -6.42 16.75 -28.77
CA PRO A 22 -7.57 17.59 -29.01
C PRO A 22 -8.66 17.31 -27.96
N PRO A 23 -9.24 18.36 -27.34
CA PRO A 23 -10.30 18.15 -26.36
C PRO A 23 -11.57 17.62 -27.04
N PRO A 24 -12.50 16.98 -26.28
CA PRO A 24 -13.77 16.49 -26.80
C PRO A 24 -14.57 17.60 -27.46
N GLU A 25 -15.16 17.31 -28.61
CA GLU A 25 -16.00 18.28 -29.30
C GLU A 25 -17.24 18.66 -28.45
N PRO A 26 -17.56 19.95 -28.37
CA PRO A 26 -18.77 20.40 -27.68
C PRO A 26 -20.03 20.01 -28.47
N ASP A 27 -21.16 19.90 -27.77
CA ASP A 27 -22.47 19.72 -28.37
C ASP A 27 -22.95 20.98 -29.13
N LEU A 28 -24.18 20.92 -29.70
CA LEU A 28 -24.77 22.04 -30.44
C LEU A 28 -24.97 23.35 -29.62
N ASN A 29 -24.89 23.23 -28.28
CA ASN A 29 -24.97 24.37 -27.36
C ASN A 29 -23.59 24.85 -26.89
N GLY A 30 -22.51 24.28 -27.41
CA GLY A 30 -21.16 24.60 -27.00
C GLY A 30 -20.74 23.96 -25.67
N LEU A 31 -21.44 22.93 -25.19
CA LEU A 31 -21.15 22.26 -23.92
C LEU A 31 -20.52 20.89 -24.15
N ARG A 32 -19.50 20.57 -23.40
CA ARG A 32 -18.89 19.23 -23.35
C ARG A 32 -19.65 18.34 -22.34
N ARG A 33 -19.85 17.08 -22.68
CA ARG A 33 -20.37 16.11 -21.71
C ARG A 33 -19.37 15.89 -20.60
N VAL A 34 -19.84 15.84 -19.37
CA VAL A 34 -18.97 15.66 -18.19
C VAL A 34 -18.13 14.40 -18.31
N GLN A 35 -18.73 13.28 -18.76
CA GLN A 35 -18.03 12.01 -18.90
C GLN A 35 -16.87 12.09 -19.89
N ASP A 36 -17.13 12.66 -21.09
CA ASP A 36 -16.12 12.79 -22.16
C ASP A 36 -14.95 13.69 -21.70
N HIS A 37 -15.26 14.74 -20.93
CA HIS A 37 -14.23 15.61 -20.36
C HIS A 37 -13.40 14.95 -19.26
N VAL A 38 -14.02 14.13 -18.41
CA VAL A 38 -13.30 13.33 -17.38
C VAL A 38 -12.36 12.35 -18.05
N GLU A 39 -12.81 11.62 -19.08
CA GLU A 39 -11.97 10.70 -19.84
C GLU A 39 -10.78 11.42 -20.48
N TYR A 40 -11.01 12.56 -21.08
CA TYR A 40 -9.94 13.42 -21.64
C TYR A 40 -8.91 13.84 -20.58
N LEU A 41 -9.35 14.28 -19.40
CA LEU A 41 -8.44 14.67 -18.33
C LEU A 41 -7.63 13.46 -17.81
N LEU A 42 -8.22 12.28 -17.75
CA LEU A 42 -7.53 11.06 -17.32
C LEU A 42 -6.46 10.62 -18.34
N GLU A 43 -6.65 10.88 -19.63
CA GLU A 43 -5.65 10.61 -20.66
C GLU A 43 -4.42 11.54 -20.56
N LEU A 44 -4.59 12.75 -19.99
CA LEU A 44 -3.50 13.70 -19.77
C LEU A 44 -2.63 13.39 -18.55
N VAL A 45 -3.11 12.54 -17.65
CA VAL A 45 -2.46 12.29 -16.36
C VAL A 45 -1.78 10.94 -16.35
N GLU A 46 -0.46 10.93 -16.17
CA GLU A 46 0.28 9.69 -15.91
C GLU A 46 0.27 9.36 -14.41
N PRO A 47 0.12 8.08 -14.07
CA PRO A 47 0.26 7.64 -12.69
C PRO A 47 1.64 8.00 -12.13
N LEU A 48 1.70 8.47 -10.89
CA LEU A 48 2.97 8.75 -10.21
C LEU A 48 3.86 7.51 -10.18
N LYS A 49 5.17 7.69 -10.30
CA LYS A 49 6.13 6.58 -10.30
C LYS A 49 6.13 5.86 -8.95
N PRO A 50 6.11 4.52 -8.94
CA PRO A 50 6.21 3.76 -7.71
C PRO A 50 7.52 4.02 -6.98
N PHE A 51 7.50 3.91 -5.64
CA PHE A 51 8.70 3.95 -4.82
C PHE A 51 8.59 3.02 -3.61
N GLY A 52 9.75 2.61 -3.07
CA GLY A 52 9.81 1.73 -1.90
C GLY A 52 9.45 2.48 -0.62
N MET A 53 8.48 1.97 0.13
CA MET A 53 8.02 2.53 1.38
C MET A 53 7.99 1.45 2.47
N SER A 54 8.18 1.84 3.74
CA SER A 54 8.01 0.89 4.84
C SER A 54 6.56 0.40 4.90
N VAL A 55 6.35 -0.86 5.27
CA VAL A 55 5.01 -1.48 5.27
C VAL A 55 4.00 -0.68 6.08
N LEU A 56 4.42 -0.11 7.21
CA LEU A 56 3.53 0.68 8.07
C LEU A 56 3.11 2.01 7.41
N GLU A 57 4.04 2.69 6.73
CA GLU A 57 3.77 3.95 6.02
C GLU A 57 2.99 3.72 4.72
N ALA A 58 3.11 2.52 4.15
CA ALA A 58 2.41 2.10 2.93
C ALA A 58 0.90 1.83 3.15
N TRP A 59 0.42 1.88 4.39
CA TRP A 59 -1.00 1.72 4.70
C TRP A 59 -1.89 2.65 3.87
N ASN A 60 -2.97 2.10 3.33
CA ASN A 60 -3.93 2.77 2.47
C ASN A 60 -3.32 3.35 1.17
N GLN A 61 -2.24 2.71 0.66
CA GLN A 61 -1.67 2.99 -0.65
C GLN A 61 -1.83 1.78 -1.56
N VAL A 62 -1.66 1.99 -2.86
CA VAL A 62 -1.81 0.94 -3.87
C VAL A 62 -0.45 0.28 -4.09
N ILE A 63 -0.41 -1.05 -3.96
CA ILE A 63 0.77 -1.86 -4.25
C ILE A 63 1.05 -1.89 -5.76
N CYS A 64 2.32 -1.87 -6.15
CA CYS A 64 2.76 -1.83 -7.54
C CYS A 64 3.54 -3.07 -7.97
N GLU A 65 3.44 -4.13 -7.20
CA GLU A 65 4.09 -5.41 -7.46
C GLU A 65 3.29 -6.54 -6.82
N ASP A 66 3.42 -7.71 -7.39
CA ASP A 66 2.91 -8.94 -6.77
C ASP A 66 3.84 -9.36 -5.63
N ILE A 67 3.30 -9.65 -4.47
CA ILE A 67 4.06 -10.07 -3.29
C ILE A 67 3.66 -11.47 -2.88
N ASP A 68 4.64 -12.38 -2.91
CA ASP A 68 4.51 -13.74 -2.44
C ASP A 68 5.31 -13.95 -1.14
N SER A 69 4.85 -14.84 -0.28
CA SER A 69 5.56 -15.18 0.96
C SER A 69 6.86 -15.94 0.66
N MET A 70 7.96 -15.45 1.21
CA MET A 70 9.28 -16.09 1.11
C MET A 70 9.55 -17.00 2.31
N ILE A 71 8.69 -17.01 3.30
CA ILE A 71 8.83 -17.80 4.52
C ILE A 71 7.50 -18.46 4.89
N ASN A 72 7.58 -19.54 5.65
CA ASN A 72 6.42 -20.11 6.30
C ASN A 72 6.00 -19.28 7.53
N VAL A 73 4.71 -19.17 7.81
CA VAL A 73 4.18 -18.57 9.04
C VAL A 73 3.23 -19.58 9.71
N PRO A 74 3.53 -20.09 10.90
CA PRO A 74 4.81 -19.92 11.61
C PRO A 74 5.98 -20.60 10.86
N PRO A 75 7.24 -20.16 11.11
CA PRO A 75 8.42 -20.72 10.43
C PRO A 75 8.76 -22.16 10.86
N ASN A 76 8.36 -22.54 12.06
CA ASN A 76 8.55 -23.88 12.62
C ASN A 76 7.22 -24.42 13.14
N SER A 77 7.10 -25.73 13.16
CA SER A 77 5.95 -26.37 13.82
C SER A 77 5.99 -26.12 15.33
N THR A 78 4.81 -25.81 15.91
CA THR A 78 4.64 -25.49 17.34
C THR A 78 3.53 -26.30 17.95
N SER A 79 3.60 -26.49 19.27
CA SER A 79 2.53 -27.17 20.00
C SER A 79 1.30 -26.27 20.22
N LYS A 80 0.10 -26.80 20.03
CA LYS A 80 -1.18 -26.15 20.38
C LYS A 80 -1.57 -26.34 21.84
N VAL A 81 -0.95 -27.32 22.53
CA VAL A 81 -1.25 -27.70 23.94
C VAL A 81 0.04 -28.02 24.70
N ALA A 82 0.00 -27.95 26.00
CA ALA A 82 1.07 -28.53 26.84
C ALA A 82 0.97 -30.06 26.83
N GLY A 83 2.10 -30.73 26.55
CA GLY A 83 2.13 -32.18 26.37
C GLY A 83 3.47 -32.73 25.95
N TYR A 84 3.46 -33.82 25.22
CA TYR A 84 4.63 -34.47 24.68
C TYR A 84 4.62 -34.44 23.15
N ALA A 85 5.65 -33.90 22.54
CA ALA A 85 5.89 -34.06 21.13
C ALA A 85 6.19 -35.52 20.80
N VAL A 86 5.42 -36.13 19.90
CA VAL A 86 5.50 -37.54 19.53
C VAL A 86 5.43 -37.70 18.00
N ARG A 87 5.84 -38.86 17.53
CA ARG A 87 5.49 -39.36 16.21
C ARG A 87 4.22 -40.17 16.32
N ALA A 88 3.13 -39.77 15.69
CA ALA A 88 1.85 -40.46 15.76
C ALA A 88 1.97 -41.95 15.34
N THR A 89 2.86 -42.27 14.38
CA THR A 89 3.13 -43.63 13.95
C THR A 89 3.74 -44.50 15.07
N ASP A 90 4.46 -43.89 16.00
CA ASP A 90 5.11 -44.64 17.11
C ASP A 90 4.12 -44.99 18.26
N LEU A 91 2.91 -44.43 18.21
CA LEU A 91 1.84 -44.79 19.14
C LEU A 91 1.15 -46.11 18.78
N TRP A 92 1.48 -46.66 17.59
CA TRP A 92 0.84 -47.87 17.08
C TRP A 92 1.88 -48.93 16.72
N GLN A 93 1.67 -50.17 17.16
CA GLN A 93 2.46 -51.31 16.74
C GLN A 93 1.51 -52.49 16.52
N ASN A 94 1.54 -53.10 15.32
CA ASN A 94 0.67 -54.24 14.94
C ASN A 94 -0.82 -53.98 15.19
N ASP A 95 -1.31 -52.78 14.81
CA ASP A 95 -2.69 -52.32 15.04
C ASP A 95 -3.12 -52.24 16.52
N GLN A 96 -2.16 -52.15 17.44
CA GLN A 96 -2.38 -51.95 18.87
C GLN A 96 -1.65 -50.70 19.34
N VAL A 97 -2.24 -50.00 20.31
CA VAL A 97 -1.59 -48.83 20.94
C VAL A 97 -0.36 -49.30 21.73
N VAL A 98 0.75 -48.62 21.54
CA VAL A 98 2.01 -48.91 22.24
C VAL A 98 1.84 -48.51 23.72
N GLU A 99 2.27 -49.39 24.66
CA GLU A 99 2.11 -49.13 26.09
C GLU A 99 2.89 -47.90 26.57
N SER A 100 4.09 -47.65 26.02
CA SER A 100 4.92 -46.57 26.52
C SER A 100 5.95 -46.04 25.50
N LEU A 101 6.33 -44.77 25.62
CA LEU A 101 7.42 -44.14 24.90
C LEU A 101 8.55 -43.68 25.83
N GLN A 102 9.77 -43.62 25.32
CA GLN A 102 10.95 -43.15 26.06
C GLN A 102 10.86 -41.63 26.22
N LEU A 103 10.97 -41.13 27.44
CA LEU A 103 11.06 -39.69 27.69
C LEU A 103 12.44 -39.17 27.29
N ALA A 104 12.49 -38.15 26.47
CA ALA A 104 13.69 -37.48 26.05
C ALA A 104 13.59 -35.97 26.31
N THR A 105 14.72 -35.27 26.50
CA THR A 105 14.76 -33.85 26.76
C THR A 105 15.88 -33.19 25.92
N GLY A 106 15.67 -31.93 25.51
CA GLY A 106 16.70 -31.11 24.89
C GLY A 106 17.15 -31.58 23.50
N THR A 107 16.31 -32.29 22.75
CA THR A 107 16.65 -32.81 21.42
C THR A 107 16.08 -31.89 20.32
N GLU A 108 16.91 -31.58 19.28
CA GLU A 108 16.43 -30.90 18.08
C GLU A 108 15.66 -31.85 17.14
N HIS A 109 15.87 -33.15 17.27
CA HIS A 109 15.24 -34.21 16.47
C HIS A 109 14.58 -35.24 17.37
N LEU A 110 13.33 -35.55 17.07
CA LEU A 110 12.59 -36.61 17.76
C LEU A 110 12.97 -37.98 17.16
N GLY A 111 13.54 -38.85 18.00
CA GLY A 111 13.86 -40.23 17.62
C GLY A 111 12.60 -41.11 17.62
N ILE A 112 12.76 -42.31 17.03
CA ILE A 112 11.70 -43.34 17.05
C ILE A 112 11.43 -43.80 18.48
N GLY A 113 10.15 -43.89 18.85
CA GLY A 113 9.74 -44.31 20.19
C GLY A 113 10.05 -43.32 21.31
N GLN A 114 10.33 -42.08 20.98
CA GLN A 114 10.61 -40.98 21.93
C GLN A 114 9.41 -40.05 22.09
N ALA A 115 9.34 -39.44 23.27
CA ALA A 115 8.42 -38.36 23.62
C ALA A 115 9.19 -37.20 24.26
N VAL A 116 8.97 -35.97 23.84
CA VAL A 116 9.68 -34.76 24.34
C VAL A 116 8.64 -33.81 24.95
N PRO A 117 8.79 -33.41 26.23
CA PRO A 117 7.91 -32.43 26.86
C PRO A 117 7.95 -31.11 26.10
N VAL A 118 6.77 -30.51 25.86
CA VAL A 118 6.61 -29.22 25.20
C VAL A 118 5.48 -28.41 25.83
N ASP A 119 5.66 -27.09 25.85
CA ASP A 119 4.63 -26.16 26.29
C ASP A 119 3.80 -25.61 25.13
N VAL A 120 2.69 -24.93 25.43
CA VAL A 120 1.84 -24.27 24.44
C VAL A 120 2.64 -23.22 23.67
N GLY A 121 2.64 -23.32 22.35
CA GLY A 121 3.35 -22.38 21.47
C GLY A 121 4.84 -22.67 21.32
N GLU A 122 5.39 -23.63 22.07
CA GLU A 122 6.80 -24.03 21.95
C GLU A 122 7.07 -24.73 20.60
N VAL A 123 8.24 -24.45 20.03
CA VAL A 123 8.70 -25.12 18.81
C VAL A 123 8.96 -26.59 19.13
N VAL A 124 8.35 -27.48 18.38
CA VAL A 124 8.53 -28.92 18.58
C VAL A 124 9.78 -29.43 17.87
N PRO A 125 10.43 -30.50 18.38
CA PRO A 125 11.56 -31.14 17.70
C PRO A 125 11.21 -31.57 16.27
N ARG A 126 12.18 -31.54 15.36
CA ARG A 126 11.98 -32.03 13.99
C ARG A 126 11.62 -33.53 14.01
N GLY A 127 10.66 -33.89 13.17
CA GLY A 127 10.14 -35.26 13.12
C GLY A 127 8.92 -35.47 14.01
N THR A 128 8.49 -34.47 14.79
CA THR A 128 7.22 -34.49 15.50
C THR A 128 6.07 -34.46 14.50
N THR A 129 5.12 -35.37 14.63
CA THR A 129 3.91 -35.42 13.79
C THR A 129 2.61 -35.22 14.56
N ALA A 130 2.65 -35.24 15.93
CA ALA A 130 1.55 -34.90 16.78
C ALA A 130 2.05 -34.44 18.16
N VAL A 131 1.16 -33.84 18.96
CA VAL A 131 1.43 -33.58 20.38
C VAL A 131 0.41 -34.33 21.23
N LEU A 132 0.92 -35.13 22.15
CA LEU A 132 0.13 -35.87 23.10
C LEU A 132 -0.09 -35.02 24.37
N PRO A 133 -1.33 -34.57 24.70
CA PRO A 133 -1.56 -33.78 25.90
C PRO A 133 -1.09 -34.51 27.17
N TYR A 134 -0.61 -33.79 28.17
CA TYR A 134 -0.17 -34.39 29.41
C TYR A 134 -1.25 -35.28 30.07
N SER A 135 -2.52 -34.95 29.90
CA SER A 135 -3.64 -35.75 30.41
C SER A 135 -3.82 -37.11 29.69
N TYR A 136 -3.18 -37.33 28.56
CA TYR A 136 -3.26 -38.54 27.75
C TYR A 136 -2.10 -39.50 28.02
N ALA A 137 -1.23 -39.18 28.98
CA ALA A 137 -0.13 -40.04 29.39
C ALA A 137 0.17 -39.91 30.89
N THR A 138 0.82 -40.93 31.47
CA THR A 138 1.34 -40.91 32.83
C THR A 138 2.84 -41.15 32.81
N VAL A 139 3.61 -40.34 33.57
CA VAL A 139 5.05 -40.52 33.69
C VAL A 139 5.36 -41.70 34.61
N SER A 140 6.19 -42.62 34.11
CA SER A 140 6.64 -43.81 34.84
C SER A 140 8.17 -43.93 34.65
N GLY A 141 8.94 -43.36 35.58
CA GLY A 141 10.38 -43.31 35.51
C GLY A 141 10.89 -42.45 34.36
N ASP A 142 11.60 -43.06 33.41
CA ASP A 142 12.15 -42.41 32.20
C ASP A 142 11.27 -42.66 30.96
N ARG A 143 10.04 -43.08 31.16
CA ARG A 143 9.05 -43.36 30.12
C ARG A 143 7.71 -42.65 30.41
N ILE A 144 6.90 -42.50 29.38
CA ILE A 144 5.49 -42.15 29.49
C ILE A 144 4.64 -43.35 29.10
N GLU A 145 3.63 -43.69 29.89
CA GLU A 145 2.62 -44.69 29.60
C GLU A 145 1.44 -44.00 28.92
N ILE A 146 0.97 -44.55 27.77
CA ILE A 146 -0.06 -43.94 26.94
C ILE A 146 -1.46 -44.34 27.47
N ILE A 147 -2.27 -43.35 27.79
CA ILE A 147 -3.67 -43.55 28.22
C ILE A 147 -4.60 -43.37 27.01
N GLN A 148 -4.30 -42.40 26.14
CA GLN A 148 -5.10 -42.13 24.96
C GLN A 148 -4.15 -41.70 23.82
N GLU A 149 -4.36 -42.24 22.64
CA GLU A 149 -3.61 -41.91 21.44
C GLU A 149 -4.04 -40.57 20.83
N VAL A 150 -3.23 -40.05 19.92
CA VAL A 150 -3.51 -38.91 19.06
C VAL A 150 -3.25 -39.26 17.60
N ALA A 151 -4.02 -38.67 16.71
CA ALA A 151 -3.84 -38.81 15.28
C ALA A 151 -2.68 -37.90 14.76
N GLU A 152 -2.21 -38.18 13.55
CA GLU A 152 -1.24 -37.35 12.88
C GLU A 152 -1.79 -35.92 12.69
N GLY A 153 -0.98 -34.92 12.99
CA GLY A 153 -1.33 -33.49 12.97
C GLY A 153 -2.09 -32.99 14.18
N GLU A 154 -2.56 -33.90 15.07
CA GLU A 154 -3.38 -33.50 16.21
C GLU A 154 -2.57 -32.72 17.24
N TYR A 155 -3.13 -31.60 17.71
CA TYR A 155 -2.52 -30.62 18.62
C TYR A 155 -1.19 -30.02 18.13
N LEU A 156 -0.81 -30.23 16.87
CA LEU A 156 0.34 -29.65 16.23
C LEU A 156 -0.09 -28.49 15.32
N ARG A 157 0.56 -27.35 15.45
CA ARG A 157 0.50 -26.28 14.44
C ARG A 157 1.68 -26.48 13.50
N ALA A 158 1.39 -26.86 12.27
CA ALA A 158 2.44 -27.08 11.28
C ALA A 158 3.15 -25.78 10.85
N ALA A 159 4.42 -25.88 10.50
CA ALA A 159 5.09 -24.78 9.80
C ALA A 159 4.30 -24.44 8.53
N GLY A 160 4.05 -23.14 8.31
CA GLY A 160 3.27 -22.68 7.15
C GLY A 160 1.75 -22.87 7.26
N GLU A 161 1.21 -23.25 8.45
CA GLU A 161 -0.25 -23.43 8.63
C GLU A 161 -1.04 -22.14 8.30
N HIS A 162 -0.45 -20.96 8.49
CA HIS A 162 -1.10 -19.68 8.18
C HIS A 162 -0.71 -19.13 6.81
N LEU A 163 0.59 -19.23 6.47
CA LEU A 163 1.16 -18.83 5.19
C LEU A 163 2.28 -19.80 4.83
N ALA A 164 2.22 -20.37 3.67
CA ALA A 164 3.31 -21.18 3.12
C ALA A 164 4.20 -20.34 2.18
N VAL A 165 5.44 -20.77 2.01
CA VAL A 165 6.32 -20.21 0.98
C VAL A 165 5.64 -20.30 -0.39
N GLY A 166 5.56 -19.16 -1.10
CA GLY A 166 4.93 -19.04 -2.41
C GLY A 166 3.46 -18.65 -2.37
N ASP A 167 2.82 -18.55 -1.18
CA ASP A 167 1.47 -18.03 -1.10
C ASP A 167 1.44 -16.55 -1.48
N ARG A 168 0.48 -16.16 -2.35
CA ARG A 168 0.25 -14.78 -2.75
C ARG A 168 -0.29 -13.99 -1.56
N LEU A 169 0.44 -12.94 -1.16
CA LEU A 169 0.05 -12.03 -0.07
C LEU A 169 -0.76 -10.85 -0.59
N LEU A 170 -0.28 -10.21 -1.66
CA LEU A 170 -0.95 -9.09 -2.33
C LEU A 170 -0.66 -9.14 -3.83
N SER A 171 -1.63 -8.72 -4.62
CA SER A 171 -1.49 -8.54 -6.07
C SER A 171 -1.31 -7.06 -6.42
N GLU A 172 -0.59 -6.79 -7.51
CA GLU A 172 -0.47 -5.45 -8.06
C GLU A 172 -1.85 -4.79 -8.21
N GLY A 173 -1.98 -3.52 -7.81
CA GLY A 173 -3.21 -2.76 -7.86
C GLY A 173 -4.10 -2.85 -6.62
N GLU A 174 -3.80 -3.75 -5.67
CA GLU A 174 -4.54 -3.82 -4.42
C GLU A 174 -4.17 -2.69 -3.45
N VAL A 175 -5.14 -2.29 -2.61
CA VAL A 175 -4.91 -1.32 -1.53
C VAL A 175 -4.41 -2.05 -0.28
N ILE A 176 -3.32 -1.57 0.29
CA ILE A 176 -2.75 -2.12 1.52
C ILE A 176 -3.63 -1.74 2.71
N THR A 177 -4.31 -2.74 3.27
CA THR A 177 -5.17 -2.60 4.45
C THR A 177 -4.37 -2.79 5.76
N ASP A 178 -4.99 -2.55 6.90
CA ASP A 178 -4.44 -2.87 8.22
C ASP A 178 -4.08 -4.36 8.35
N ARG A 179 -4.92 -5.25 7.83
CA ARG A 179 -4.67 -6.71 7.80
C ARG A 179 -3.50 -7.05 6.89
N SER A 180 -3.41 -6.41 5.73
CA SER A 180 -2.29 -6.59 4.81
C SER A 180 -0.96 -6.18 5.46
N VAL A 181 -0.93 -5.07 6.19
CA VAL A 181 0.25 -4.63 6.97
C VAL A 181 0.69 -5.71 7.96
N GLY A 182 -0.27 -6.27 8.72
CA GLY A 182 0.02 -7.35 9.68
C GLY A 182 0.53 -8.62 9.00
N MET A 183 -0.05 -8.99 7.86
CA MET A 183 0.34 -10.17 7.08
C MET A 183 1.74 -10.01 6.48
N LEU A 184 2.04 -8.87 5.86
CA LEU A 184 3.36 -8.55 5.31
C LEU A 184 4.43 -8.56 6.40
N ALA A 185 4.15 -7.96 7.56
CA ALA A 185 5.06 -7.97 8.70
C ALA A 185 5.29 -9.39 9.24
N ALA A 186 4.24 -10.24 9.33
CA ALA A 186 4.36 -11.64 9.73
C ALA A 186 5.19 -12.46 8.73
N ALA A 187 5.12 -12.12 7.44
CA ALA A 187 5.93 -12.71 6.38
C ALA A 187 7.38 -12.15 6.33
N GLY A 188 7.74 -11.23 7.25
CA GLY A 188 9.10 -10.66 7.35
C GLY A 188 9.39 -9.58 6.32
N ILE A 189 8.37 -9.01 5.66
CA ILE A 189 8.50 -7.96 4.66
C ILE A 189 8.47 -6.60 5.36
N ASP A 190 9.51 -5.80 5.21
CA ASP A 190 9.66 -4.48 5.83
C ASP A 190 9.34 -3.33 4.87
N LYS A 191 9.47 -3.56 3.55
CA LYS A 191 9.25 -2.56 2.51
C LYS A 191 8.50 -3.14 1.33
N VAL A 192 7.72 -2.30 0.69
CA VAL A 192 6.90 -2.62 -0.47
C VAL A 192 6.95 -1.48 -1.49
N LEU A 193 6.74 -1.81 -2.76
CA LEU A 193 6.66 -0.83 -3.84
C LEU A 193 5.22 -0.34 -3.96
N VAL A 194 5.01 0.96 -3.74
CA VAL A 194 3.68 1.58 -3.75
C VAL A 194 3.63 2.84 -4.59
N ARG A 195 2.43 3.22 -5.05
CA ARG A 195 2.20 4.54 -5.64
C ARG A 195 2.05 5.58 -4.54
N PRO A 196 2.82 6.69 -4.60
CA PRO A 196 2.69 7.76 -3.63
C PRO A 196 1.31 8.43 -3.73
N ARG A 197 0.86 8.99 -2.61
CA ARG A 197 -0.32 9.86 -2.64
C ARG A 197 0.02 11.14 -3.38
N PRO A 198 -0.79 11.58 -4.37
CA PRO A 198 -0.52 12.83 -5.08
C PRO A 198 -0.57 14.02 -4.12
N ARG A 199 0.36 14.94 -4.30
CA ARG A 199 0.37 16.23 -3.60
C ARG A 199 -0.44 17.22 -4.40
N VAL A 200 -1.59 17.58 -3.88
CA VAL A 200 -2.52 18.52 -4.53
C VAL A 200 -2.43 19.86 -3.82
N VAL A 201 -2.21 20.92 -4.57
CA VAL A 201 -2.30 22.29 -4.07
C VAL A 201 -3.54 22.96 -4.64
N VAL A 202 -4.40 23.46 -3.75
CA VAL A 202 -5.59 24.23 -4.13
C VAL A 202 -5.27 25.69 -3.92
N VAL A 203 -5.27 26.44 -5.03
CA VAL A 203 -5.03 27.89 -5.05
C VAL A 203 -6.37 28.59 -5.22
N SER A 204 -6.80 29.36 -4.22
CA SER A 204 -7.95 30.26 -4.36
C SER A 204 -7.47 31.69 -4.62
N SER A 205 -8.06 32.34 -5.60
CA SER A 205 -7.75 33.74 -5.94
C SER A 205 -9.00 34.60 -6.04
N GLY A 206 -8.88 35.81 -5.52
CA GLY A 206 -9.90 36.82 -5.54
C GLY A 206 -9.66 37.89 -4.47
N ALA A 207 -9.67 39.16 -4.89
CA ALA A 207 -9.47 40.29 -3.96
C ALA A 207 -10.64 40.50 -2.99
N ASP A 208 -11.79 39.91 -3.27
CA ASP A 208 -13.01 39.95 -2.47
C ASP A 208 -13.23 38.71 -1.62
N LEU A 209 -12.28 37.75 -1.63
CA LEU A 209 -12.36 36.54 -0.81
C LEU A 209 -11.77 36.80 0.58
N VAL A 210 -12.50 36.35 1.60
CA VAL A 210 -12.05 36.35 3.00
C VAL A 210 -12.04 34.92 3.55
N GLU A 211 -11.17 34.67 4.52
CA GLU A 211 -11.09 33.37 5.18
C GLU A 211 -12.34 33.11 6.06
N PRO A 212 -12.79 31.85 6.16
CA PRO A 212 -13.85 31.47 7.09
C PRO A 212 -13.52 31.86 8.53
N GLY A 213 -14.45 32.55 9.18
CA GLY A 213 -14.29 33.08 10.54
C GLY A 213 -13.88 34.56 10.60
N GLU A 214 -13.50 35.14 9.48
CA GLU A 214 -13.30 36.60 9.39
C GLU A 214 -14.61 37.34 9.13
N SER A 215 -14.60 38.65 9.42
CA SER A 215 -15.78 39.50 9.15
C SER A 215 -15.89 39.77 7.66
N VAL A 216 -17.06 39.49 7.09
CA VAL A 216 -17.35 39.74 5.68
C VAL A 216 -17.81 41.19 5.50
N GLY A 217 -17.04 41.98 4.75
CA GLY A 217 -17.39 43.37 4.41
C GLY A 217 -18.33 43.48 3.22
N TYR A 218 -18.66 44.69 2.83
CA TYR A 218 -19.52 44.94 1.69
C TYR A 218 -18.77 44.58 0.39
N GLY A 219 -19.33 43.65 -0.39
CA GLY A 219 -18.75 43.16 -1.64
C GLY A 219 -17.76 42.02 -1.46
N GLU A 220 -17.51 41.58 -0.27
CA GLU A 220 -16.67 40.41 0.05
C GLU A 220 -17.52 39.12 0.16
N SER A 221 -16.88 37.98 0.02
CA SER A 221 -17.44 36.65 0.20
C SER A 221 -16.45 35.69 0.83
N THR A 222 -16.97 34.73 1.60
CA THR A 222 -16.13 33.72 2.23
C THR A 222 -15.64 32.67 1.21
N ASP A 223 -14.37 32.32 1.25
CA ASP A 223 -13.80 31.28 0.42
C ASP A 223 -14.36 29.90 0.82
N ALA A 224 -15.37 29.44 0.11
CA ALA A 224 -15.94 28.10 0.28
C ALA A 224 -15.34 27.08 -0.69
N ASN A 225 -14.92 27.52 -1.87
CA ASN A 225 -14.49 26.62 -2.94
C ASN A 225 -13.18 25.90 -2.62
N SER A 226 -12.19 26.63 -2.11
CA SER A 226 -10.91 26.00 -1.78
C SER A 226 -11.05 24.95 -0.64
N PHE A 227 -11.98 25.17 0.28
CA PHE A 227 -12.28 24.22 1.35
C PHE A 227 -12.96 22.98 0.81
N LEU A 228 -13.98 23.14 -0.05
CA LEU A 228 -14.70 22.05 -0.68
C LEU A 228 -13.78 21.19 -1.54
N ILE A 229 -12.97 21.81 -2.41
CA ILE A 229 -12.03 21.11 -3.29
C ILE A 229 -10.96 20.40 -2.47
N SER A 230 -10.42 21.06 -1.44
CA SER A 230 -9.45 20.44 -0.54
C SER A 230 -10.01 19.22 0.19
N ALA A 231 -11.25 19.28 0.66
CA ALA A 231 -11.91 18.16 1.30
C ALA A 231 -12.15 17.01 0.31
N ALA A 232 -12.60 17.30 -0.90
CA ALA A 232 -12.81 16.30 -1.96
C ALA A 232 -11.50 15.61 -2.36
N ALA A 233 -10.42 16.38 -2.55
CA ALA A 233 -9.11 15.82 -2.88
C ALA A 233 -8.55 14.93 -1.75
N ARG A 234 -8.74 15.30 -0.47
CA ARG A 234 -8.38 14.45 0.68
C ARG A 234 -9.21 13.17 0.71
N ALA A 235 -10.51 13.26 0.45
CA ALA A 235 -11.38 12.09 0.38
C ALA A 235 -10.96 11.13 -0.74
N ALA A 236 -10.40 11.66 -1.85
CA ALA A 236 -9.80 10.89 -2.92
C ALA A 236 -8.39 10.33 -2.60
N GLY A 237 -7.86 10.58 -1.38
CA GLY A 237 -6.58 10.02 -0.93
C GLY A 237 -5.37 10.93 -1.16
N ALA A 238 -5.53 12.17 -1.64
CA ALA A 238 -4.43 13.09 -1.87
C ALA A 238 -3.89 13.72 -0.56
N THR A 239 -2.61 14.11 -0.58
CA THR A 239 -2.04 15.04 0.38
C THR A 239 -2.30 16.46 -0.11
N VAL A 240 -3.10 17.25 0.63
CA VAL A 240 -3.63 18.52 0.16
C VAL A 240 -3.08 19.70 0.93
N PHE A 241 -2.64 20.71 0.20
CA PHE A 241 -2.24 22.01 0.69
C PHE A 241 -3.16 23.07 0.09
N ARG A 242 -3.49 24.10 0.85
CA ARG A 242 -4.30 25.23 0.41
C ARG A 242 -3.48 26.52 0.43
N VAL A 243 -3.62 27.33 -0.61
CA VAL A 243 -2.98 28.62 -0.76
C VAL A 243 -4.04 29.63 -1.18
N ALA A 244 -4.21 30.70 -0.38
CA ALA A 244 -5.11 31.79 -0.73
C ALA A 244 -4.29 32.99 -1.30
N VAL A 245 -4.77 33.57 -2.39
CA VAL A 245 -4.22 34.76 -3.03
C VAL A 245 -5.29 35.84 -3.05
N HIS A 246 -5.22 36.74 -2.07
CA HIS A 246 -6.20 37.83 -1.92
C HIS A 246 -5.88 39.00 -2.87
N SER A 247 -5.68 38.70 -4.15
CA SER A 247 -5.30 39.66 -5.18
C SER A 247 -5.78 39.20 -6.54
N ASN A 248 -6.07 40.15 -7.41
CA ASN A 248 -6.35 39.95 -8.82
C ASN A 248 -5.14 40.30 -9.69
N ASP A 249 -3.98 40.58 -9.06
CA ASP A 249 -2.76 40.87 -9.78
C ASP A 249 -2.18 39.59 -10.42
N LYS A 250 -2.00 39.66 -11.74
CA LYS A 250 -1.51 38.55 -12.55
C LYS A 250 -0.12 38.05 -12.09
N GLN A 251 0.76 38.96 -11.69
CA GLN A 251 2.14 38.62 -11.31
C GLN A 251 2.16 37.89 -9.96
N GLU A 252 1.35 38.35 -9.00
CA GLU A 252 1.20 37.68 -7.70
C GLU A 252 0.62 36.29 -7.87
N LEU A 253 -0.41 36.15 -8.72
CA LEU A 253 -1.05 34.88 -9.03
C LEU A 253 -0.09 33.91 -9.72
N LYS A 254 0.63 34.37 -10.73
CA LYS A 254 1.66 33.61 -11.44
C LYS A 254 2.75 33.14 -10.48
N GLN A 255 3.24 34.03 -9.61
CA GLN A 255 4.25 33.67 -8.62
C GLN A 255 3.73 32.62 -7.64
N ALA A 256 2.52 32.82 -7.13
CA ALA A 256 1.89 31.87 -6.21
C ALA A 256 1.73 30.46 -6.83
N ILE A 257 1.32 30.36 -8.10
CA ILE A 257 1.23 29.09 -8.82
C ILE A 257 2.63 28.50 -9.04
N THR A 258 3.59 29.29 -9.53
CA THR A 258 4.97 28.86 -9.79
C THR A 258 5.63 28.26 -8.57
N ASP A 259 5.45 28.89 -7.40
CA ASP A 259 6.01 28.42 -6.14
C ASP A 259 5.44 27.04 -5.73
N GLN A 260 4.23 26.70 -6.18
CA GLN A 260 3.61 25.42 -5.89
C GLN A 260 4.05 24.31 -6.86
N LEU A 261 4.38 24.63 -8.11
CA LEU A 261 4.79 23.64 -9.11
C LEU A 261 6.02 22.83 -8.71
N ILE A 262 6.87 23.37 -7.84
CA ILE A 262 8.07 22.66 -7.34
C ILE A 262 7.68 21.47 -6.46
N ARG A 263 6.56 21.53 -5.75
CA ARG A 263 6.16 20.54 -4.74
C ARG A 263 4.85 19.84 -5.03
N ALA A 264 4.03 20.35 -5.96
CA ALA A 264 2.73 19.80 -6.31
C ALA A 264 2.84 18.82 -7.48
N ASP A 265 2.08 17.75 -7.40
CA ASP A 265 1.84 16.86 -8.54
C ASP A 265 0.62 17.33 -9.33
N LEU A 266 -0.28 18.09 -8.68
CA LEU A 266 -1.46 18.72 -9.27
C LEU A 266 -1.74 20.06 -8.56
N VAL A 267 -1.96 21.10 -9.35
CA VAL A 267 -2.46 22.40 -8.87
C VAL A 267 -3.87 22.62 -9.38
N ILE A 268 -4.80 22.90 -8.47
CA ILE A 268 -6.19 23.23 -8.79
C ILE A 268 -6.40 24.70 -8.44
N SER A 269 -6.72 25.52 -9.41
CA SER A 269 -7.06 26.92 -9.18
C SER A 269 -8.57 27.12 -9.15
N THR A 270 -9.04 27.93 -8.20
CA THR A 270 -10.42 28.40 -8.13
C THR A 270 -10.44 29.92 -8.00
N THR A 271 -11.34 30.53 -8.75
CA THR A 271 -11.49 32.00 -8.78
C THR A 271 -12.91 32.39 -8.35
N GLY A 272 -13.13 33.67 -8.10
CA GLY A 272 -14.47 34.25 -8.03
C GLY A 272 -15.20 34.15 -9.39
N GLY A 273 -16.48 34.55 -9.39
CA GLY A 273 -17.31 34.46 -10.58
C GLY A 273 -17.10 35.56 -11.62
N ARG A 274 -16.09 36.41 -11.48
CA ARG A 274 -15.84 37.54 -12.37
C ARG A 274 -14.97 37.13 -13.54
N ARG A 275 -15.35 37.61 -14.73
CA ARG A 275 -14.60 37.30 -15.96
C ARG A 275 -13.13 37.74 -15.91
N GLU A 276 -12.86 38.89 -15.31
CA GLU A 276 -11.51 39.45 -15.17
C GLU A 276 -10.58 38.54 -14.33
N GLU A 277 -11.15 37.90 -13.30
CA GLU A 277 -10.41 36.95 -12.44
C GLU A 277 -10.05 35.67 -13.19
N TYR A 278 -11.01 35.14 -13.97
CA TYR A 278 -10.78 33.99 -14.85
C TYR A 278 -9.70 34.30 -15.90
N GLU A 279 -9.79 35.47 -16.57
CA GLU A 279 -8.83 35.89 -17.57
C GLU A 279 -7.42 36.03 -16.97
N ALA A 280 -7.29 36.56 -15.74
CA ALA A 280 -5.99 36.69 -15.05
C ALA A 280 -5.35 35.32 -14.76
N VAL A 281 -6.15 34.34 -14.32
CA VAL A 281 -5.67 32.96 -14.09
C VAL A 281 -5.27 32.29 -15.40
N ALA A 282 -6.12 32.37 -16.44
CA ALA A 282 -5.86 31.79 -17.75
C ALA A 282 -4.57 32.38 -18.40
N GLU A 283 -4.36 33.69 -18.29
CA GLU A 283 -3.12 34.34 -18.75
C GLU A 283 -1.91 33.89 -17.94
N ALA A 284 -2.02 33.82 -16.61
CA ALA A 284 -0.92 33.37 -15.75
C ALA A 284 -0.52 31.91 -16.09
N MET A 285 -1.49 31.04 -16.31
CA MET A 285 -1.25 29.65 -16.67
C MET A 285 -0.68 29.49 -18.07
N SER A 286 -1.11 30.30 -19.06
CA SER A 286 -0.59 30.26 -20.42
C SER A 286 0.91 30.64 -20.54
N GLU A 287 1.43 31.39 -19.56
CA GLU A 287 2.85 31.69 -19.45
C GLU A 287 3.67 30.56 -18.78
N LEU A 288 3.00 29.63 -18.11
CA LEU A 288 3.63 28.52 -17.38
C LEU A 288 3.60 27.21 -18.15
N GLY A 289 2.72 27.06 -19.11
CA GLY A 289 2.58 25.83 -19.88
C GLY A 289 1.54 25.88 -20.98
N LEU A 290 1.19 24.73 -21.49
CA LEU A 290 0.13 24.56 -22.47
C LEU A 290 -1.24 24.70 -21.81
N VAL A 291 -2.16 25.41 -22.47
CA VAL A 291 -3.54 25.62 -22.02
C VAL A 291 -4.48 25.15 -23.13
N ASP A 292 -5.54 24.37 -22.75
CA ASP A 292 -6.64 23.96 -23.63
C ASP A 292 -7.73 25.04 -23.69
#